data_bfd1c53b3b0f1fd078993f0f40baf139
#
_entry.id   bfd1c53b3b0f1fd078993f0f40baf139
#
_cell.length_a   1.000
_cell.length_b   1.000
_cell.length_c   1.000
_cell.angle_alpha   90.00
_cell.angle_beta   90.00
_cell.angle_gamma   90.00
#
_symmetry.space_group_name_H-M   'P 1'
#
loop_
_entity.id
_entity.type
_entity.pdbx_description
1 polymer ?
#
loop_
_entity_poly.entity_id
_entity_poly.type
_entity_poly.pdbx_seq_one_letter_code
_entity_poly.pdbx_strand_id
1 'polypeptide(L)'
;MRRAAIVAPVRTPSGVEGGALSGMPAEWLATTVLSAVIERSGIDPLRIDDVAMACIDGGLSGVPAVGALAARGAGLPFAVPGFVTDKHGGSGLQAVITAAMMVQTGAADVVVAGGVECATTHSGLPGGTAGLHNAERLAHYYGIDRNAADEFAVASHRKAARAWRQGAFAAEVVGVAAGFGDHQITRDEGVRDDLSTHTLAGLRPLLREGVVTVGNMSSHRLGASACLVVAEDRLGEFGLTPMAFLAGWAAAGCDDEGPGLGAAPAVSKLLGRSGCSLDEIDLLEINEGYAVEVLALATEWELDPLDRLNVNGSDIALGHPVGATGLRIMTTMLHELGRTGGRYGLEAIALGHDHGIAALFESAEADEPTEAPRGARFHGSRTRKLGRHRAG
;
A
#
# COMPACT_ATOMS: atom_id res chain seq x y z
N MET A 1 7.25 -23.95 9.10
CA MET A 1 6.42 -22.81 9.54
C MET A 1 5.22 -22.76 8.63
N ARG A 2 4.00 -22.56 9.15
CA ARG A 2 2.77 -22.48 8.33
C ARG A 2 2.90 -21.26 7.38
N ARG A 3 2.46 -21.40 6.13
CA ARG A 3 2.38 -20.26 5.24
C ARG A 3 1.10 -19.45 5.55
N ALA A 4 1.17 -18.16 5.38
CA ALA A 4 0.03 -17.26 5.53
C ALA A 4 -0.53 -16.91 4.15
N ALA A 5 -1.73 -17.39 3.89
CA ALA A 5 -2.45 -17.18 2.64
C ALA A 5 -3.29 -15.91 2.70
N ILE A 6 -3.31 -15.12 1.63
CA ILE A 6 -4.16 -13.95 1.44
C ILE A 6 -5.38 -14.36 0.62
N VAL A 7 -6.57 -14.12 1.16
CA VAL A 7 -7.84 -14.52 0.54
C VAL A 7 -8.77 -13.30 0.43
N ALA A 8 -9.44 -13.17 -0.69
CA ALA A 8 -10.46 -12.16 -0.98
C ALA A 8 -10.05 -10.71 -0.60
N PRO A 9 -8.89 -10.20 -1.02
CA PRO A 9 -8.53 -8.81 -0.78
C PRO A 9 -9.47 -7.87 -1.53
N VAL A 10 -9.97 -6.85 -0.82
CA VAL A 10 -10.93 -5.87 -1.34
C VAL A 10 -10.63 -4.46 -0.82
N ARG A 11 -11.15 -3.45 -1.51
CA ARG A 11 -11.10 -2.06 -1.07
C ARG A 11 -12.37 -1.28 -1.39
N THR A 12 -12.63 -0.21 -0.70
CA THR A 12 -13.58 0.81 -1.16
C THR A 12 -12.97 1.63 -2.30
N PRO A 13 -13.75 2.41 -3.03
CA PRO A 13 -13.22 3.57 -3.73
C PRO A 13 -12.52 4.51 -2.76
N SER A 14 -11.56 5.27 -3.25
CA SER A 14 -10.95 6.36 -2.49
C SER A 14 -11.75 7.65 -2.67
N GLY A 15 -12.19 8.24 -1.55
CA GLY A 15 -12.93 9.50 -1.53
C GLY A 15 -12.02 10.71 -1.38
N VAL A 16 -12.42 11.86 -1.91
CA VAL A 16 -11.76 13.14 -1.70
C VAL A 16 -12.41 13.88 -0.52
N GLU A 17 -11.68 14.82 0.07
CA GLU A 17 -12.25 15.73 1.05
C GLU A 17 -13.38 16.55 0.41
N GLY A 18 -14.54 16.62 1.07
CA GLY A 18 -15.74 17.23 0.51
C GLY A 18 -16.43 16.41 -0.58
N GLY A 19 -15.91 15.22 -0.92
CA GLY A 19 -16.52 14.29 -1.87
C GLY A 19 -17.59 13.39 -1.25
N ALA A 20 -18.00 12.37 -2.00
CA ALA A 20 -19.14 11.51 -1.65
C ALA A 20 -18.91 10.64 -0.40
N LEU A 21 -17.65 10.33 -0.06
CA LEU A 21 -17.29 9.61 1.18
C LEU A 21 -17.08 10.54 2.39
N SER A 22 -17.10 11.87 2.20
CA SER A 22 -16.87 12.81 3.29
C SER A 22 -17.93 12.70 4.38
N GLY A 23 -17.48 12.70 5.62
CA GLY A 23 -18.35 12.59 6.80
C GLY A 23 -18.83 11.18 7.12
N MET A 24 -18.40 10.17 6.36
CA MET A 24 -18.66 8.78 6.72
C MET A 24 -17.80 8.37 7.91
N PRO A 25 -18.38 7.72 8.92
CA PRO A 25 -17.62 7.18 10.05
C PRO A 25 -16.63 6.09 9.60
N ALA A 26 -15.45 6.02 10.25
CA ALA A 26 -14.43 5.02 9.97
C ALA A 26 -14.97 3.58 10.12
N GLU A 27 -15.75 3.35 11.17
CA GLU A 27 -16.38 2.06 11.43
C GLU A 27 -17.33 1.62 10.30
N TRP A 28 -17.96 2.57 9.60
CA TRP A 28 -18.83 2.24 8.47
C TRP A 28 -18.04 1.75 7.25
N LEU A 29 -16.99 2.47 6.86
CA LEU A 29 -16.12 2.05 5.75
C LEU A 29 -15.40 0.74 6.06
N ALA A 30 -14.92 0.58 7.31
CA ALA A 30 -14.33 -0.66 7.77
C ALA A 30 -15.33 -1.82 7.73
N THR A 31 -16.55 -1.62 8.22
CA THR A 31 -17.65 -2.61 8.15
C THR A 31 -17.91 -3.04 6.71
N THR A 32 -17.94 -2.08 5.77
CA THR A 32 -18.20 -2.36 4.35
C THR A 32 -17.18 -3.35 3.78
N VAL A 33 -15.89 -3.13 4.00
CA VAL A 33 -14.84 -4.03 3.49
C VAL A 33 -14.80 -5.37 4.24
N LEU A 34 -15.04 -5.41 5.54
CA LEU A 34 -15.12 -6.65 6.31
C LEU A 34 -16.28 -7.52 5.83
N SER A 35 -17.47 -6.93 5.67
CA SER A 35 -18.65 -7.63 5.14
C SER A 35 -18.37 -8.22 3.75
N ALA A 36 -17.74 -7.44 2.88
CA ALA A 36 -17.39 -7.89 1.53
C ALA A 36 -16.36 -9.04 1.53
N VAL A 37 -15.37 -8.99 2.43
CA VAL A 37 -14.39 -10.09 2.60
C VAL A 37 -15.10 -11.38 3.03
N ILE A 38 -16.00 -11.32 4.00
CA ILE A 38 -16.77 -12.47 4.49
C ILE A 38 -17.65 -13.02 3.37
N GLU A 39 -18.39 -12.16 2.68
CA GLU A 39 -19.28 -12.55 1.59
C GLU A 39 -18.51 -13.18 0.42
N ARG A 40 -17.42 -12.53 -0.04
CA ARG A 40 -16.65 -13.01 -1.20
C ARG A 40 -15.86 -14.29 -0.91
N SER A 41 -15.37 -14.46 0.30
CA SER A 41 -14.67 -15.68 0.70
C SER A 41 -15.63 -16.84 0.99
N GLY A 42 -16.85 -16.54 1.40
CA GLY A 42 -17.82 -17.53 1.86
C GLY A 42 -17.45 -18.21 3.19
N ILE A 43 -16.50 -17.64 3.94
CA ILE A 43 -16.08 -18.18 5.22
C ILE A 43 -17.22 -18.14 6.25
N ASP A 44 -17.35 -19.20 7.03
CA ASP A 44 -18.19 -19.16 8.23
C ASP A 44 -17.61 -18.12 9.24
N PRO A 45 -18.36 -17.08 9.61
CA PRO A 45 -17.91 -16.08 10.58
C PRO A 45 -17.43 -16.64 11.91
N LEU A 46 -17.91 -17.84 12.30
CA LEU A 46 -17.47 -18.55 13.52
C LEU A 46 -16.03 -19.08 13.43
N ARG A 47 -15.42 -19.06 12.25
CA ARG A 47 -14.03 -19.50 12.02
C ARG A 47 -13.02 -18.38 12.10
N ILE A 48 -13.46 -17.14 12.26
CA ILE A 48 -12.59 -15.98 12.36
C ILE A 48 -12.14 -15.81 13.82
N ASP A 49 -10.83 -15.82 14.04
CA ASP A 49 -10.23 -15.76 15.38
C ASP A 49 -10.04 -14.31 15.85
N ASP A 50 -9.69 -13.38 14.97
CA ASP A 50 -9.38 -12.00 15.33
C ASP A 50 -9.54 -11.02 14.16
N VAL A 51 -9.58 -9.71 14.45
CA VAL A 51 -9.59 -8.62 13.47
C VAL A 51 -8.46 -7.64 13.76
N ALA A 52 -7.43 -7.64 12.90
CA ALA A 52 -6.32 -6.70 12.95
C ALA A 52 -6.63 -5.50 12.03
N MET A 53 -6.99 -4.35 12.60
CA MET A 53 -7.38 -3.16 11.85
C MET A 53 -6.33 -2.07 11.97
N ALA A 54 -5.95 -1.45 10.84
CA ALA A 54 -5.14 -0.24 10.82
C ALA A 54 -6.05 1.01 10.77
N CYS A 55 -5.78 1.99 11.62
CA CYS A 55 -6.46 3.27 11.62
C CYS A 55 -5.59 4.30 12.33
N ILE A 56 -5.25 5.39 11.66
CA ILE A 56 -4.39 6.44 12.21
C ILE A 56 -5.21 7.46 12.97
N ASP A 57 -6.33 7.88 12.42
CA ASP A 57 -7.20 8.91 13.01
C ASP A 57 -8.25 8.36 13.98
N GLY A 58 -8.21 7.07 14.30
CA GLY A 58 -9.15 6.45 15.24
C GLY A 58 -9.22 7.09 16.62
N GLY A 59 -8.16 7.84 16.99
CA GLY A 59 -8.15 8.63 18.23
C GLY A 59 -9.00 9.91 18.19
N LEU A 60 -9.29 10.44 17.02
CA LEU A 60 -10.06 11.69 16.84
C LEU A 60 -11.56 11.46 16.83
N SER A 61 -12.00 10.30 16.33
CA SER A 61 -13.42 9.88 16.44
C SER A 61 -13.81 9.43 17.85
N GLY A 62 -12.86 9.38 18.79
CA GLY A 62 -13.10 8.89 20.15
C GLY A 62 -13.38 7.39 20.21
N VAL A 63 -13.09 6.66 19.15
CA VAL A 63 -13.39 5.23 19.03
C VAL A 63 -12.10 4.41 19.07
N PRO A 64 -11.66 3.98 20.26
CA PRO A 64 -10.37 3.28 20.44
C PRO A 64 -10.35 1.85 19.88
N ALA A 65 -11.42 1.36 19.28
CA ALA A 65 -11.55 -0.04 18.89
C ALA A 65 -12.26 -0.21 17.53
N VAL A 66 -11.85 0.57 16.50
CA VAL A 66 -12.48 0.47 15.16
C VAL A 66 -12.52 -0.97 14.63
N GLY A 67 -11.51 -1.80 14.93
CA GLY A 67 -11.50 -3.22 14.57
C GLY A 67 -12.65 -4.01 15.19
N ALA A 68 -12.88 -3.85 16.49
CA ALA A 68 -13.98 -4.51 17.19
C ALA A 68 -15.36 -3.98 16.74
N LEU A 69 -15.48 -2.68 16.45
CA LEU A 69 -16.73 -2.10 15.95
C LEU A 69 -17.05 -2.55 14.54
N ALA A 70 -16.06 -2.54 13.66
CA ALA A 70 -16.21 -3.05 12.30
C ALA A 70 -16.59 -4.54 12.28
N ALA A 71 -15.97 -5.35 13.16
CA ALA A 71 -16.34 -6.74 13.35
C ALA A 71 -17.83 -6.91 13.70
N ARG A 72 -18.33 -6.12 14.65
CA ARG A 72 -19.78 -6.13 15.03
C ARG A 72 -20.66 -5.69 13.87
N GLY A 73 -20.28 -4.59 13.20
CA GLY A 73 -21.01 -4.07 12.05
C GLY A 73 -21.10 -5.10 10.91
N ALA A 74 -20.04 -5.87 10.69
CA ALA A 74 -19.98 -6.94 9.70
C ALA A 74 -20.65 -8.24 10.13
N GLY A 75 -21.27 -8.29 11.32
CA GLY A 75 -22.00 -9.46 11.81
C GLY A 75 -21.12 -10.56 12.38
N LEU A 76 -19.85 -10.28 12.70
CA LEU A 76 -19.00 -11.27 13.36
C LEU A 76 -19.49 -11.55 14.79
N PRO A 77 -19.32 -12.79 15.30
CA PRO A 77 -19.68 -13.16 16.65
C PRO A 77 -19.05 -12.27 17.72
N PHE A 78 -19.71 -12.08 18.84
CA PHE A 78 -19.17 -11.29 19.96
C PHE A 78 -17.86 -11.86 20.52
N ALA A 79 -17.60 -13.14 20.31
CA ALA A 79 -16.38 -13.82 20.71
C ALA A 79 -15.16 -13.39 19.88
N VAL A 80 -15.37 -12.87 18.67
CA VAL A 80 -14.26 -12.39 17.81
C VAL A 80 -13.77 -11.05 18.33
N PRO A 81 -12.54 -10.95 18.84
CA PRO A 81 -11.96 -9.70 19.28
C PRO A 81 -11.53 -8.84 18.09
N GLY A 82 -10.96 -7.69 18.37
CA GLY A 82 -10.33 -6.85 17.36
C GLY A 82 -9.43 -5.83 18.03
N PHE A 83 -8.32 -5.51 17.37
CA PHE A 83 -7.35 -4.52 17.82
C PHE A 83 -6.97 -3.56 16.71
N VAL A 84 -6.28 -2.49 17.09
CA VAL A 84 -5.79 -1.47 16.14
C VAL A 84 -4.26 -1.48 16.13
N THR A 85 -3.70 -1.37 14.94
CA THR A 85 -2.26 -1.19 14.73
C THR A 85 -2.00 0.13 14.02
N ASP A 86 -0.92 0.80 14.41
CA ASP A 86 -0.45 2.05 13.82
C ASP A 86 1.03 1.93 13.43
N LYS A 87 1.32 2.26 12.18
CA LYS A 87 2.64 2.39 11.60
C LYS A 87 2.60 3.44 10.48
N HIS A 88 1.94 4.55 10.70
CA HIS A 88 1.71 5.58 9.69
C HIS A 88 1.17 4.99 8.37
N GLY A 89 1.68 5.45 7.20
CA GLY A 89 1.27 4.96 5.88
C GLY A 89 1.44 3.45 5.65
N GLY A 90 2.26 2.78 6.44
CA GLY A 90 2.45 1.33 6.41
C GLY A 90 1.53 0.54 7.32
N SER A 91 0.58 1.19 8.01
CA SER A 91 -0.28 0.53 9.01
C SER A 91 -1.12 -0.60 8.42
N GLY A 92 -1.67 -0.42 7.22
CA GLY A 92 -2.45 -1.45 6.52
C GLY A 92 -1.60 -2.69 6.21
N LEU A 93 -0.40 -2.51 5.70
CA LEU A 93 0.55 -3.61 5.48
C LEU A 93 0.99 -4.26 6.80
N GLN A 94 1.19 -3.47 7.87
CA GLN A 94 1.50 -3.99 9.21
C GLN A 94 0.35 -4.85 9.77
N ALA A 95 -0.91 -4.51 9.50
CA ALA A 95 -2.05 -5.33 9.89
C ALA A 95 -1.99 -6.71 9.24
N VAL A 96 -1.71 -6.78 7.93
CA VAL A 96 -1.51 -8.04 7.20
C VAL A 96 -0.33 -8.83 7.78
N ILE A 97 0.81 -8.19 8.03
CA ILE A 97 2.00 -8.82 8.61
C ILE A 97 1.71 -9.36 10.01
N THR A 98 0.98 -8.61 10.84
CA THR A 98 0.62 -9.05 12.19
C THR A 98 -0.31 -10.26 12.15
N ALA A 99 -1.33 -10.23 11.29
CA ALA A 99 -2.22 -11.36 11.05
C ALA A 99 -1.43 -12.59 10.55
N ALA A 100 -0.51 -12.38 9.62
CA ALA A 100 0.36 -13.46 9.12
C ALA A 100 1.24 -14.06 10.23
N MET A 101 1.83 -13.25 11.10
CA MET A 101 2.59 -13.74 12.26
C MET A 101 1.72 -14.55 13.22
N MET A 102 0.47 -14.13 13.49
CA MET A 102 -0.48 -14.87 14.32
C MET A 102 -0.77 -16.26 13.71
N VAL A 103 -1.01 -16.30 12.40
CA VAL A 103 -1.26 -17.53 11.66
C VAL A 103 -0.02 -18.44 11.63
N GLN A 104 1.15 -17.89 11.32
CA GLN A 104 2.41 -18.63 11.22
C GLN A 104 2.86 -19.23 12.54
N THR A 105 2.56 -18.57 13.66
CA THR A 105 2.87 -19.05 15.02
C THR A 105 1.82 -20.01 15.57
N GLY A 106 0.67 -20.15 14.92
CA GLY A 106 -0.45 -20.97 15.38
C GLY A 106 -1.28 -20.31 16.49
N ALA A 107 -1.12 -19.00 16.70
CA ALA A 107 -1.96 -18.24 17.61
C ALA A 107 -3.38 -18.04 17.06
N ALA A 108 -3.55 -18.10 15.73
CA ALA A 108 -4.81 -18.03 15.02
C ALA A 108 -4.75 -18.91 13.77
N ASP A 109 -5.90 -19.34 13.26
CA ASP A 109 -6.04 -20.00 11.96
C ASP A 109 -6.55 -19.04 10.88
N VAL A 110 -7.41 -18.10 11.26
CA VAL A 110 -8.02 -17.09 10.38
C VAL A 110 -8.07 -15.72 11.06
N VAL A 111 -7.47 -14.73 10.45
CA VAL A 111 -7.52 -13.33 10.91
C VAL A 111 -8.00 -12.43 9.79
N VAL A 112 -8.94 -11.54 10.07
CA VAL A 112 -9.24 -10.44 9.13
C VAL A 112 -8.20 -9.36 9.33
N ALA A 113 -7.44 -9.02 8.28
CA ALA A 113 -6.59 -7.84 8.24
C ALA A 113 -7.30 -6.73 7.48
N GLY A 114 -7.33 -5.53 8.04
CA GLY A 114 -7.99 -4.38 7.44
C GLY A 114 -7.27 -3.07 7.72
N GLY A 115 -7.68 -2.04 7.00
CA GLY A 115 -7.23 -0.68 7.21
C GLY A 115 -8.30 0.32 6.79
N VAL A 116 -8.41 1.42 7.50
CA VAL A 116 -9.39 2.48 7.21
C VAL A 116 -8.83 3.85 7.56
N GLU A 117 -9.23 4.84 6.77
CA GLU A 117 -8.98 6.25 7.06
C GLU A 117 -10.20 7.09 6.65
N CYS A 118 -10.63 7.97 7.55
CA CYS A 118 -11.80 8.81 7.34
C CYS A 118 -11.57 10.27 7.69
N ALA A 119 -10.54 10.59 8.46
CA ALA A 119 -10.32 11.95 8.92
C ALA A 119 -9.38 12.71 7.96
N THR A 120 -9.66 13.99 7.86
CA THR A 120 -8.92 14.97 7.04
C THR A 120 -8.15 15.96 7.91
N THR A 121 -7.93 15.61 9.17
CA THR A 121 -7.32 16.51 10.18
C THR A 121 -5.80 16.65 10.06
N HIS A 122 -5.18 15.83 9.22
CA HIS A 122 -3.74 15.93 8.95
C HIS A 122 -3.42 17.09 7.99
N SER A 123 -2.18 17.55 8.03
CA SER A 123 -1.67 18.68 7.23
C SER A 123 -1.83 18.54 5.71
N GLY A 124 -2.33 17.42 5.22
CA GLY A 124 -2.40 17.09 3.79
C GLY A 124 -1.06 16.76 3.15
N LEU A 125 0.02 16.82 3.92
CA LEU A 125 1.38 16.52 3.45
C LEU A 125 1.78 15.09 3.86
N PRO A 126 2.11 14.19 2.93
CA PRO A 126 2.65 12.88 3.24
C PRO A 126 3.88 12.98 4.14
N GLY A 127 3.86 12.30 5.30
CA GLY A 127 4.94 12.43 6.30
C GLY A 127 5.07 13.81 6.95
N GLY A 128 4.07 14.68 6.78
CA GLY A 128 4.07 16.04 7.35
C GLY A 128 5.15 16.95 6.73
N THR A 129 5.52 17.98 7.47
CA THR A 129 6.56 18.93 7.03
C THR A 129 7.92 18.26 6.83
N ALA A 130 8.26 17.27 7.66
CA ALA A 130 9.50 16.52 7.52
C ALA A 130 9.55 15.72 6.20
N GLY A 131 8.45 15.08 5.81
CA GLY A 131 8.33 14.38 4.53
C GLY A 131 8.52 15.32 3.33
N LEU A 132 7.91 16.51 3.36
CA LEU A 132 8.11 17.51 2.32
C LEU A 132 9.59 17.96 2.18
N HIS A 133 10.25 18.27 3.31
CA HIS A 133 11.67 18.64 3.27
C HIS A 133 12.54 17.49 2.78
N ASN A 134 12.21 16.24 3.13
CA ASN A 134 12.90 15.07 2.63
C ASN A 134 12.72 14.91 1.12
N ALA A 135 11.51 15.08 0.59
CA ALA A 135 11.25 15.02 -0.84
C ALA A 135 12.08 16.06 -1.63
N GLU A 136 12.16 17.30 -1.13
CA GLU A 136 12.99 18.34 -1.75
C GLU A 136 14.50 18.00 -1.65
N ARG A 137 14.95 17.41 -0.53
CA ARG A 137 16.33 16.93 -0.38
C ARG A 137 16.65 15.83 -1.38
N LEU A 138 15.73 14.87 -1.58
CA LEU A 138 15.85 13.81 -2.57
C LEU A 138 15.90 14.37 -3.99
N ALA A 139 15.04 15.34 -4.31
CA ALA A 139 15.06 16.02 -5.61
C ALA A 139 16.44 16.59 -5.92
N HIS A 140 17.01 17.31 -4.94
CA HIS A 140 18.35 17.88 -5.07
C HIS A 140 19.45 16.81 -5.20
N TYR A 141 19.40 15.78 -4.35
CA TYR A 141 20.43 14.72 -4.30
C TYR A 141 20.47 13.89 -5.58
N TYR A 142 19.32 13.52 -6.14
CA TYR A 142 19.20 12.70 -7.35
C TYR A 142 19.07 13.53 -8.64
N GLY A 143 19.07 14.87 -8.55
CA GLY A 143 18.93 15.74 -9.70
C GLY A 143 17.55 15.66 -10.38
N ILE A 144 16.50 15.35 -9.60
CA ILE A 144 15.12 15.25 -10.10
C ILE A 144 14.55 16.66 -10.19
N ASP A 145 14.23 17.08 -11.40
CA ASP A 145 13.63 18.38 -11.63
C ASP A 145 12.08 18.36 -11.55
N ARG A 146 11.50 19.53 -11.59
CA ARG A 146 10.06 19.74 -11.53
C ARG A 146 9.34 19.04 -12.68
N ASN A 147 9.90 19.04 -13.88
CA ASN A 147 9.27 18.46 -15.05
C ASN A 147 9.19 16.92 -14.92
N ALA A 148 10.26 16.29 -14.47
CA ALA A 148 10.28 14.84 -14.22
C ALA A 148 9.25 14.42 -13.15
N ALA A 149 9.12 15.20 -12.06
CA ALA A 149 8.12 14.95 -11.02
C ALA A 149 6.68 15.11 -11.54
N ASP A 150 6.42 16.15 -12.35
CA ASP A 150 5.11 16.38 -12.95
C ASP A 150 4.77 15.31 -14.02
N GLU A 151 5.74 14.87 -14.83
CA GLU A 151 5.56 13.79 -15.81
C GLU A 151 5.20 12.47 -15.12
N PHE A 152 5.87 12.13 -14.01
CA PHE A 152 5.54 10.95 -13.23
C PHE A 152 4.11 11.03 -12.67
N ALA A 153 3.70 12.17 -12.12
CA ALA A 153 2.35 12.37 -11.60
C ALA A 153 1.29 12.20 -12.69
N VAL A 154 1.51 12.78 -13.87
CA VAL A 154 0.64 12.60 -15.04
C VAL A 154 0.57 11.12 -15.45
N ALA A 155 1.72 10.41 -15.41
CA ALA A 155 1.76 8.99 -15.75
C ALA A 155 0.95 8.15 -14.74
N SER A 156 1.04 8.42 -13.43
CA SER A 156 0.23 7.76 -12.40
C SER A 156 -1.27 7.92 -12.69
N HIS A 157 -1.74 9.14 -12.94
CA HIS A 157 -3.15 9.39 -13.28
C HIS A 157 -3.59 8.69 -14.58
N ARG A 158 -2.74 8.68 -15.62
CA ARG A 158 -3.04 7.98 -16.88
C ARG A 158 -3.12 6.46 -16.69
N LYS A 159 -2.22 5.89 -15.88
CA LYS A 159 -2.24 4.46 -15.51
C LYS A 159 -3.54 4.13 -14.80
N ALA A 160 -3.94 4.89 -13.78
CA ALA A 160 -5.19 4.70 -13.05
C ALA A 160 -6.44 4.86 -13.93
N ALA A 161 -6.50 5.88 -14.78
CA ALA A 161 -7.60 6.08 -15.70
C ALA A 161 -7.71 4.94 -16.73
N ARG A 162 -6.58 4.44 -17.23
CA ARG A 162 -6.54 3.25 -18.09
C ARG A 162 -7.04 2.01 -17.37
N ALA A 163 -6.59 1.75 -16.14
CA ALA A 163 -7.02 0.62 -15.33
C ALA A 163 -8.54 0.64 -15.10
N TRP A 164 -9.13 1.79 -14.80
CA TRP A 164 -10.58 1.97 -14.72
C TRP A 164 -11.31 1.66 -16.02
N ARG A 165 -10.80 2.15 -17.16
CA ARG A 165 -11.42 1.88 -18.48
C ARG A 165 -11.33 0.41 -18.87
N GLN A 166 -10.28 -0.28 -18.49
CA GLN A 166 -10.06 -1.70 -18.77
C GLN A 166 -10.73 -2.64 -17.75
N GLY A 167 -11.36 -2.10 -16.70
CA GLY A 167 -12.01 -2.90 -15.65
C GLY A 167 -11.06 -3.60 -14.71
N ALA A 168 -9.78 -3.20 -14.66
CA ALA A 168 -8.77 -3.83 -13.79
C ALA A 168 -9.14 -3.77 -12.30
N PHE A 169 -9.85 -2.71 -11.88
CA PHE A 169 -10.29 -2.54 -10.49
C PHE A 169 -11.66 -3.20 -10.18
N ALA A 170 -12.35 -3.79 -11.17
CA ALA A 170 -13.71 -4.28 -10.97
C ALA A 170 -13.82 -5.39 -9.92
N ALA A 171 -12.81 -6.25 -9.83
CA ALA A 171 -12.78 -7.35 -8.87
C ALA A 171 -12.38 -6.92 -7.45
N GLU A 172 -11.61 -5.83 -7.30
CA GLU A 172 -11.12 -5.38 -6.00
C GLU A 172 -12.04 -4.37 -5.31
N VAL A 173 -12.76 -3.54 -6.09
CA VAL A 173 -13.55 -2.45 -5.54
C VAL A 173 -14.91 -2.92 -5.05
N VAL A 174 -15.27 -2.49 -3.84
CA VAL A 174 -16.57 -2.69 -3.21
C VAL A 174 -17.29 -1.35 -3.17
N GLY A 175 -18.52 -1.30 -3.70
CA GLY A 175 -19.34 -0.10 -3.64
C GLY A 175 -19.67 0.30 -2.20
N VAL A 176 -19.66 1.61 -1.94
CA VAL A 176 -20.04 2.19 -0.64
C VAL A 176 -21.39 2.87 -0.79
N ALA A 177 -22.36 2.52 0.06
CA ALA A 177 -23.68 3.15 0.06
C ALA A 177 -23.55 4.63 0.45
N ALA A 178 -24.07 5.53 -0.38
CA ALA A 178 -24.08 6.96 -0.13
C ALA A 178 -25.45 7.38 0.44
N GLY A 179 -25.49 7.66 1.75
CA GLY A 179 -26.71 8.16 2.41
C GLY A 179 -27.88 7.16 2.43
N PHE A 180 -29.10 7.69 2.42
CA PHE A 180 -30.33 6.88 2.38
C PHE A 180 -30.75 6.63 0.92
N GLY A 181 -30.43 5.46 0.38
CA GLY A 181 -30.86 5.06 -0.98
C GLY A 181 -29.95 4.01 -1.62
N ASP A 182 -30.32 3.58 -2.84
CA ASP A 182 -29.61 2.56 -3.62
C ASP A 182 -28.35 3.10 -4.34
N HIS A 183 -28.02 4.37 -4.13
CA HIS A 183 -26.86 4.96 -4.79
C HIS A 183 -25.56 4.48 -4.12
N GLN A 184 -24.73 3.84 -4.92
CA GLN A 184 -23.40 3.39 -4.47
C GLN A 184 -22.29 4.19 -5.13
N ILE A 185 -21.30 4.54 -4.34
CA ILE A 185 -20.03 5.10 -4.81
C ILE A 185 -19.15 3.91 -5.17
N THR A 186 -18.79 3.78 -6.46
CA THR A 186 -18.09 2.61 -7.01
C THR A 186 -16.79 2.97 -7.70
N ARG A 187 -16.39 4.26 -7.70
CA ARG A 187 -15.21 4.74 -8.43
C ARG A 187 -14.37 5.69 -7.57
N ASP A 188 -13.05 5.59 -7.71
CA ASP A 188 -12.11 6.53 -7.07
C ASP A 188 -12.33 7.95 -7.57
N GLU A 189 -12.52 8.90 -6.65
CA GLU A 189 -12.86 10.30 -6.98
C GLU A 189 -11.65 11.12 -7.43
N GLY A 190 -10.42 10.68 -7.09
CA GLY A 190 -9.19 11.43 -7.34
C GLY A 190 -8.62 11.32 -8.74
N VAL A 191 -9.02 10.35 -9.53
CA VAL A 191 -8.41 10.05 -10.84
C VAL A 191 -8.76 11.12 -11.87
N ARG A 192 -7.74 11.72 -12.48
CA ARG A 192 -7.88 12.80 -13.47
C ARG A 192 -7.30 12.37 -14.82
N ASP A 193 -8.17 12.01 -15.74
CA ASP A 193 -7.81 11.53 -17.09
C ASP A 193 -7.30 12.67 -18.01
N ASP A 194 -7.68 13.90 -17.71
CA ASP A 194 -7.36 15.13 -18.44
C ASP A 194 -6.08 15.83 -17.97
N LEU A 195 -5.39 15.27 -16.97
CA LEU A 195 -4.21 15.89 -16.38
C LEU A 195 -3.04 15.91 -17.37
N SER A 196 -2.36 17.06 -17.45
CA SER A 196 -1.19 17.26 -18.30
C SER A 196 -0.05 17.96 -17.54
N THR A 197 1.17 17.81 -18.02
CA THR A 197 2.32 18.54 -17.48
C THR A 197 2.16 20.06 -17.61
N HIS A 198 1.49 20.53 -18.67
CA HIS A 198 1.16 21.94 -18.83
C HIS A 198 0.26 22.45 -17.69
N THR A 199 -0.74 21.67 -17.31
CA THR A 199 -1.63 22.01 -16.18
C THR A 199 -0.85 22.07 -14.87
N LEU A 200 0.02 21.07 -14.63
CA LEU A 200 0.84 20.99 -13.40
C LEU A 200 1.90 22.09 -13.33
N ALA A 201 2.49 22.50 -14.46
CA ALA A 201 3.50 23.55 -14.53
C ALA A 201 2.99 24.88 -13.95
N GLY A 202 1.68 25.14 -14.00
CA GLY A 202 1.05 26.33 -13.41
C GLY A 202 0.96 26.32 -11.87
N LEU A 203 1.19 25.17 -11.21
CA LEU A 203 1.12 25.06 -9.76
C LEU A 203 2.37 25.64 -9.09
N ARG A 204 2.15 26.33 -7.96
CA ARG A 204 3.26 26.87 -7.16
C ARG A 204 3.92 25.74 -6.37
N PRO A 205 5.27 25.70 -6.29
CA PRO A 205 5.97 24.82 -5.36
C PRO A 205 5.54 25.09 -3.91
N LEU A 206 5.51 24.04 -3.10
CA LEU A 206 5.19 24.14 -1.67
C LEU A 206 6.31 24.81 -0.87
N LEU A 207 7.56 24.62 -1.28
CA LEU A 207 8.71 25.37 -0.78
C LEU A 207 9.23 26.31 -1.87
N ARG A 208 9.82 27.44 -1.46
CA ARG A 208 10.40 28.38 -2.40
C ARG A 208 11.49 27.70 -3.24
N GLU A 209 11.40 27.84 -4.56
CA GLU A 209 12.33 27.21 -5.52
C GLU A 209 12.35 25.67 -5.47
N GLY A 210 11.32 25.06 -4.86
CA GLY A 210 11.19 23.61 -4.74
C GLY A 210 10.61 22.93 -5.99
N VAL A 211 10.63 21.62 -5.99
CA VAL A 211 10.12 20.73 -7.02
C VAL A 211 8.70 20.25 -6.69
N VAL A 212 8.40 20.08 -5.41
CA VAL A 212 7.15 19.49 -4.93
C VAL A 212 6.00 20.48 -5.00
N THR A 213 4.88 20.03 -5.55
CA THR A 213 3.61 20.77 -5.59
C THR A 213 2.47 19.85 -5.16
N VAL A 214 1.29 20.42 -4.95
CA VAL A 214 0.07 19.63 -4.70
C VAL A 214 -0.34 18.72 -5.88
N GLY A 215 0.27 18.89 -7.05
CA GLY A 215 -0.01 18.10 -8.24
C GLY A 215 0.92 16.90 -8.43
N ASN A 216 2.07 16.86 -7.75
CA ASN A 216 3.04 15.76 -7.86
C ASN A 216 3.33 15.07 -6.51
N MET A 217 2.39 15.18 -5.59
CA MET A 217 2.34 14.42 -4.34
C MET A 217 0.96 13.77 -4.18
N SER A 218 0.88 12.74 -3.33
CA SER A 218 -0.40 12.17 -2.95
C SER A 218 -1.19 13.13 -2.06
N SER A 219 -2.50 12.99 -2.08
CA SER A 219 -3.37 13.68 -1.13
C SER A 219 -4.01 12.69 -0.18
N HIS A 220 -4.22 13.11 1.08
CA HIS A 220 -4.96 12.31 2.02
C HIS A 220 -6.37 12.05 1.48
N ARG A 221 -6.83 10.82 1.65
CA ARG A 221 -8.12 10.34 1.13
C ARG A 221 -8.85 9.55 2.21
N LEU A 222 -10.14 9.33 1.93
CA LEU A 222 -10.99 8.47 2.73
C LEU A 222 -11.09 7.12 2.03
N GLY A 223 -11.04 6.03 2.78
CA GLY A 223 -11.16 4.70 2.20
C GLY A 223 -10.83 3.60 3.19
N ALA A 224 -11.19 2.38 2.81
CA ALA A 224 -10.88 1.18 3.56
C ALA A 224 -10.46 0.04 2.63
N SER A 225 -9.71 -0.91 3.18
CA SER A 225 -9.34 -2.15 2.50
C SER A 225 -9.26 -3.28 3.52
N ALA A 226 -9.56 -4.52 3.11
CA ALA A 226 -9.47 -5.70 3.97
C ALA A 226 -9.19 -6.97 3.17
N CYS A 227 -8.68 -8.00 3.86
CA CYS A 227 -8.52 -9.36 3.36
C CYS A 227 -8.63 -10.37 4.51
N LEU A 228 -8.80 -11.67 4.19
CA LEU A 228 -8.49 -12.73 5.14
C LEU A 228 -7.02 -13.10 5.05
N VAL A 229 -6.42 -13.37 6.19
CA VAL A 229 -5.13 -14.03 6.32
C VAL A 229 -5.37 -15.38 6.97
N VAL A 230 -5.08 -16.47 6.24
CA VAL A 230 -5.49 -17.82 6.59
C VAL A 230 -4.28 -18.74 6.61
N ALA A 231 -4.27 -19.69 7.57
CA ALA A 231 -3.27 -20.75 7.57
C ALA A 231 -3.44 -21.65 6.33
N GLU A 232 -2.37 -21.89 5.59
CA GLU A 232 -2.39 -22.68 4.36
C GLU A 232 -3.01 -24.08 4.57
N ASP A 233 -2.70 -24.74 5.69
CA ASP A 233 -3.20 -26.06 6.06
C ASP A 233 -4.68 -26.07 6.45
N ARG A 234 -5.34 -24.92 6.54
CA ARG A 234 -6.77 -24.75 6.81
C ARG A 234 -7.60 -24.39 5.58
N LEU A 235 -6.97 -23.99 4.48
CA LEU A 235 -7.68 -23.58 3.26
C LEU A 235 -8.67 -24.62 2.77
N GLY A 236 -8.24 -25.90 2.71
CA GLY A 236 -9.09 -27.00 2.27
C GLY A 236 -10.26 -27.28 3.22
N GLU A 237 -10.05 -27.17 4.55
CA GLU A 237 -11.11 -27.35 5.56
C GLU A 237 -12.20 -26.28 5.42
N PHE A 238 -11.80 -25.03 5.13
CA PHE A 238 -12.72 -23.91 5.04
C PHE A 238 -13.24 -23.65 3.61
N GLY A 239 -12.78 -24.42 2.62
CA GLY A 239 -13.18 -24.25 1.22
C GLY A 239 -12.70 -22.94 0.61
N LEU A 240 -11.56 -22.40 1.08
CA LEU A 240 -11.02 -21.12 0.68
C LEU A 240 -9.97 -21.27 -0.42
N THR A 241 -9.99 -20.35 -1.40
CA THR A 241 -8.98 -20.26 -2.46
C THR A 241 -8.08 -19.05 -2.18
N PRO A 242 -6.77 -19.26 -1.99
CA PRO A 242 -5.84 -18.17 -1.80
C PRO A 242 -5.59 -17.42 -3.12
N MET A 243 -5.35 -16.12 -3.03
CA MET A 243 -4.87 -15.31 -4.15
C MET A 243 -3.34 -15.26 -4.15
N ALA A 244 -2.74 -15.20 -2.97
CA ALA A 244 -1.29 -15.16 -2.80
C ALA A 244 -0.89 -15.66 -1.41
N PHE A 245 0.42 -15.83 -1.21
CA PHE A 245 1.03 -16.08 0.10
C PHE A 245 1.99 -14.96 0.45
N LEU A 246 2.03 -14.55 1.72
CA LEU A 246 3.09 -13.67 2.21
C LEU A 246 4.40 -14.48 2.27
N ALA A 247 5.30 -14.22 1.31
CA ALA A 247 6.58 -14.91 1.18
C ALA A 247 7.65 -14.33 2.13
N GLY A 248 7.55 -13.03 2.45
CA GLY A 248 8.46 -12.38 3.38
C GLY A 248 8.13 -10.93 3.63
N TRP A 249 8.73 -10.36 4.66
CA TRP A 249 8.62 -8.93 4.97
C TRP A 249 9.83 -8.42 5.72
N ALA A 250 10.05 -7.11 5.65
CA ALA A 250 11.07 -6.43 6.45
C ALA A 250 10.67 -4.98 6.73
N ALA A 251 11.13 -4.48 7.86
CA ALA A 251 11.17 -3.06 8.15
C ALA A 251 12.62 -2.66 8.46
N ALA A 252 12.99 -1.44 8.09
CA ALA A 252 14.32 -0.90 8.32
C ALA A 252 14.26 0.62 8.45
N GLY A 253 15.18 1.19 9.21
CA GLY A 253 15.46 2.62 9.24
C GLY A 253 16.49 3.00 8.19
N CYS A 254 16.52 4.29 7.83
CA CYS A 254 17.57 4.92 7.06
C CYS A 254 18.67 5.45 7.99
N ASP A 255 19.86 5.61 7.46
CA ASP A 255 20.91 6.38 8.11
C ASP A 255 20.59 7.89 8.03
N ASP A 256 20.71 8.59 9.13
CA ASP A 256 20.45 10.04 9.23
C ASP A 256 21.34 10.88 8.28
N GLU A 257 22.52 10.36 7.94
CA GLU A 257 23.44 10.99 6.98
C GLU A 257 23.12 10.67 5.51
N GLY A 258 22.18 9.73 5.27
CA GLY A 258 21.80 9.27 3.94
C GLY A 258 20.74 10.15 3.24
N PRO A 259 20.41 9.83 2.00
CA PRO A 259 19.42 10.59 1.21
C PRO A 259 17.98 10.45 1.72
N GLY A 260 17.70 9.61 2.72
CA GLY A 260 16.38 9.47 3.31
C GLY A 260 15.38 8.68 2.44
N LEU A 261 15.84 7.66 1.73
CA LEU A 261 15.00 6.73 0.97
C LEU A 261 14.46 5.63 1.88
N GLY A 262 13.41 5.93 2.68
CA GLY A 262 12.89 5.03 3.72
C GLY A 262 12.57 3.61 3.26
N ALA A 263 12.07 3.43 2.05
CA ALA A 263 11.72 2.10 1.54
C ALA A 263 12.95 1.27 1.10
N ALA A 264 14.02 1.90 0.61
CA ALA A 264 15.17 1.17 0.04
C ALA A 264 15.85 0.18 1.00
N PRO A 265 16.19 0.55 2.25
CA PRO A 265 16.79 -0.42 3.19
C PRO A 265 15.83 -1.53 3.60
N ALA A 266 14.51 -1.29 3.63
CA ALA A 266 13.53 -2.32 3.92
C ALA A 266 13.47 -3.35 2.77
N VAL A 267 13.46 -2.91 1.53
CA VAL A 267 13.51 -3.77 0.33
C VAL A 267 14.81 -4.56 0.28
N SER A 268 15.96 -3.92 0.46
CA SER A 268 17.26 -4.62 0.48
C SER A 268 17.32 -5.71 1.56
N LYS A 269 16.80 -5.42 2.75
CA LYS A 269 16.72 -6.39 3.86
C LYS A 269 15.77 -7.55 3.54
N LEU A 270 14.62 -7.26 2.89
CA LEU A 270 13.64 -8.25 2.48
C LEU A 270 14.23 -9.20 1.43
N LEU A 271 14.76 -8.66 0.34
CA LEU A 271 15.37 -9.43 -0.73
C LEU A 271 16.54 -10.29 -0.24
N GLY A 272 17.41 -9.72 0.61
CA GLY A 272 18.50 -10.48 1.24
C GLY A 272 18.04 -11.64 2.12
N ARG A 273 16.84 -11.59 2.72
CA ARG A 273 16.26 -12.66 3.53
C ARG A 273 15.50 -13.70 2.71
N SER A 274 14.77 -13.27 1.70
CA SER A 274 13.99 -14.15 0.83
C SER A 274 14.86 -14.92 -0.17
N GLY A 275 16.06 -14.41 -0.48
CA GLY A 275 16.92 -14.94 -1.53
C GLY A 275 16.45 -14.55 -2.93
N CYS A 276 15.42 -13.72 -3.06
CA CYS A 276 14.97 -13.17 -4.34
C CYS A 276 15.83 -11.97 -4.75
N SER A 277 16.03 -11.81 -6.04
CA SER A 277 16.56 -10.59 -6.66
C SER A 277 15.44 -9.66 -7.10
N LEU A 278 15.76 -8.38 -7.30
CA LEU A 278 14.78 -7.43 -7.80
C LEU A 278 14.30 -7.78 -9.23
N ASP A 279 15.14 -8.45 -10.03
CA ASP A 279 14.81 -8.87 -11.39
C ASP A 279 13.78 -9.99 -11.45
N GLU A 280 13.64 -10.76 -10.37
CA GLU A 280 12.63 -11.83 -10.26
C GLU A 280 11.25 -11.31 -9.85
N ILE A 281 11.12 -10.00 -9.56
CA ILE A 281 9.86 -9.38 -9.17
C ILE A 281 9.09 -8.95 -10.42
N ASP A 282 7.89 -9.47 -10.60
CA ASP A 282 7.03 -9.16 -11.75
C ASP A 282 6.34 -7.79 -11.59
N LEU A 283 5.86 -7.48 -10.39
CA LEU A 283 5.20 -6.22 -10.07
C LEU A 283 5.82 -5.55 -8.85
N LEU A 284 6.12 -4.27 -8.99
CA LEU A 284 6.59 -3.40 -7.92
C LEU A 284 5.50 -2.37 -7.61
N GLU A 285 5.01 -2.37 -6.39
CA GLU A 285 4.09 -1.35 -5.90
C GLU A 285 4.75 -0.54 -4.79
N ILE A 286 4.98 0.73 -5.06
CA ILE A 286 5.61 1.67 -4.15
C ILE A 286 4.62 2.76 -3.82
N ASN A 287 4.48 3.06 -2.54
CA ASN A 287 3.70 4.20 -2.09
C ASN A 287 4.21 5.49 -2.75
N GLU A 288 3.30 6.22 -3.39
CA GLU A 288 3.59 7.49 -4.07
C GLU A 288 3.34 8.68 -3.13
N GLY A 289 4.04 8.75 -1.99
CA GLY A 289 3.93 9.93 -1.13
C GLY A 289 4.23 11.21 -1.91
N TYR A 290 5.37 11.20 -2.56
CA TYR A 290 5.82 12.23 -3.50
C TYR A 290 6.38 11.57 -4.77
N ALA A 291 6.14 12.15 -5.93
CA ALA A 291 6.71 11.66 -7.20
C ALA A 291 8.24 11.54 -7.13
N VAL A 292 8.88 12.48 -6.44
CA VAL A 292 10.33 12.51 -6.22
C VAL A 292 10.82 11.27 -5.48
N GLU A 293 10.11 10.78 -4.47
CA GLU A 293 10.51 9.58 -3.71
C GLU A 293 10.56 8.34 -4.61
N VAL A 294 9.56 8.17 -5.46
CA VAL A 294 9.49 7.04 -6.39
C VAL A 294 10.57 7.13 -7.46
N LEU A 295 10.79 8.32 -8.03
CA LEU A 295 11.84 8.57 -9.02
C LEU A 295 13.25 8.35 -8.44
N ALA A 296 13.47 8.75 -7.18
CA ALA A 296 14.71 8.50 -6.47
C ALA A 296 14.96 7.01 -6.24
N LEU A 297 13.93 6.26 -5.81
CA LEU A 297 14.00 4.81 -5.67
C LEU A 297 14.25 4.10 -7.01
N ALA A 298 13.57 4.53 -8.08
CA ALA A 298 13.78 3.98 -9.41
C ALA A 298 15.23 4.22 -9.89
N THR A 299 15.79 5.41 -9.62
CA THR A 299 17.19 5.72 -9.91
C THR A 299 18.15 4.84 -9.09
N GLU A 300 17.90 4.67 -7.79
CA GLU A 300 18.73 3.82 -6.90
C GLU A 300 18.74 2.35 -7.34
N TRP A 301 17.62 1.88 -7.87
CA TRP A 301 17.46 0.50 -8.32
C TRP A 301 17.71 0.29 -9.82
N GLU A 302 18.12 1.33 -10.55
CA GLU A 302 18.34 1.31 -12.00
C GLU A 302 17.10 0.82 -12.79
N LEU A 303 15.89 1.22 -12.35
CA LEU A 303 14.62 0.84 -12.97
C LEU A 303 14.05 1.97 -13.83
N ASP A 304 13.33 1.59 -14.88
CA ASP A 304 12.39 2.51 -15.54
C ASP A 304 11.15 2.67 -14.66
N PRO A 305 10.86 3.88 -14.14
CA PRO A 305 9.71 4.12 -13.28
C PRO A 305 8.36 3.93 -13.99
N LEU A 306 8.35 3.74 -15.30
CA LEU A 306 7.12 3.56 -16.09
C LEU A 306 6.87 2.11 -16.48
N ASP A 307 7.82 1.20 -16.27
CA ASP A 307 7.70 -0.21 -16.64
C ASP A 307 6.82 -0.98 -15.64
N ARG A 308 7.39 -1.83 -14.83
CA ARG A 308 6.67 -2.72 -13.87
C ARG A 308 6.31 -2.08 -12.52
N LEU A 309 6.55 -0.79 -12.37
CA LEU A 309 6.30 -0.03 -11.15
C LEU A 309 4.93 0.66 -11.23
N ASN A 310 4.07 0.41 -10.21
CA ASN A 310 2.75 1.03 -10.06
C ASN A 310 1.97 1.01 -11.39
N VAL A 311 1.82 -0.18 -11.96
CA VAL A 311 1.31 -0.34 -13.34
C VAL A 311 -0.12 0.15 -13.52
N ASN A 312 -0.92 0.20 -12.45
CA ASN A 312 -2.28 0.71 -12.43
C ASN A 312 -2.41 2.11 -11.79
N GLY A 313 -1.28 2.83 -11.64
CA GLY A 313 -1.22 4.05 -10.84
C GLY A 313 -1.29 3.75 -9.34
N SER A 314 -0.90 4.71 -8.50
CA SER A 314 -0.94 4.53 -7.05
C SER A 314 -1.39 5.82 -6.35
N ASP A 315 -0.82 6.19 -5.21
CA ASP A 315 -1.37 7.19 -4.29
C ASP A 315 -1.54 8.59 -4.87
N ILE A 316 -0.72 9.01 -5.82
CA ILE A 316 -0.89 10.33 -6.47
C ILE A 316 -2.24 10.38 -7.18
N ALA A 317 -2.59 9.32 -7.91
CA ALA A 317 -3.84 9.24 -8.67
C ALA A 317 -5.02 8.72 -7.83
N LEU A 318 -4.83 7.60 -7.13
CA LEU A 318 -5.86 6.92 -6.37
C LEU A 318 -6.06 7.51 -4.97
N GLY A 319 -5.05 8.23 -4.46
CA GLY A 319 -5.07 8.83 -3.14
C GLY A 319 -4.48 7.94 -2.04
N HIS A 320 -4.23 8.58 -0.90
CA HIS A 320 -3.53 8.02 0.25
C HIS A 320 -4.43 7.98 1.49
N PRO A 321 -5.35 7.00 1.61
CA PRO A 321 -6.06 6.74 2.86
C PRO A 321 -5.08 6.10 3.85
N VAL A 322 -4.40 6.91 4.67
CA VAL A 322 -3.16 6.57 5.40
C VAL A 322 -3.22 5.22 6.09
N GLY A 323 -4.25 4.98 6.91
CA GLY A 323 -4.44 3.70 7.61
C GLY A 323 -4.72 2.51 6.66
N ALA A 324 -5.29 2.76 5.48
CA ALA A 324 -5.64 1.71 4.53
C ALA A 324 -4.62 1.52 3.41
N THR A 325 -3.70 2.46 3.20
CA THR A 325 -2.84 2.53 2.00
C THR A 325 -2.07 1.24 1.74
N GLY A 326 -1.36 0.70 2.72
CA GLY A 326 -0.58 -0.51 2.51
C GLY A 326 -1.44 -1.69 2.06
N LEU A 327 -2.61 -1.85 2.66
CA LEU A 327 -3.52 -2.93 2.27
C LEU A 327 -4.19 -2.67 0.91
N ARG A 328 -4.48 -1.38 0.59
CA ARG A 328 -4.97 -0.97 -0.74
C ARG A 328 -3.95 -1.30 -1.84
N ILE A 329 -2.68 -0.96 -1.63
CA ILE A 329 -1.58 -1.22 -2.56
C ILE A 329 -1.46 -2.73 -2.78
N MET A 330 -1.36 -3.52 -1.71
CA MET A 330 -1.35 -4.99 -1.77
C MET A 330 -2.55 -5.53 -2.56
N THR A 331 -3.76 -5.05 -2.27
CA THR A 331 -4.98 -5.51 -2.94
C THR A 331 -4.87 -5.31 -4.46
N THR A 332 -4.52 -4.11 -4.92
CA THR A 332 -4.37 -3.82 -6.35
C THR A 332 -3.27 -4.68 -6.99
N MET A 333 -2.13 -4.83 -6.31
CA MET A 333 -1.01 -5.66 -6.79
C MET A 333 -1.41 -7.13 -6.95
N LEU A 334 -2.09 -7.72 -5.97
CA LEU A 334 -2.49 -9.12 -6.03
C LEU A 334 -3.51 -9.40 -7.13
N HIS A 335 -4.48 -8.50 -7.32
CA HIS A 335 -5.42 -8.62 -8.45
C HIS A 335 -4.70 -8.49 -9.79
N GLU A 336 -3.70 -7.64 -9.90
CA GLU A 336 -2.90 -7.49 -11.12
C GLU A 336 -2.00 -8.70 -11.38
N LEU A 337 -1.38 -9.29 -10.34
CA LEU A 337 -0.62 -10.55 -10.45
C LEU A 337 -1.50 -11.67 -11.03
N GLY A 338 -2.70 -11.87 -10.46
CA GLY A 338 -3.65 -12.86 -10.98
C GLY A 338 -4.07 -12.58 -12.42
N ARG A 339 -4.26 -11.28 -12.82
CA ARG A 339 -4.64 -10.90 -14.18
C ARG A 339 -3.51 -11.13 -15.19
N THR A 340 -2.25 -10.97 -14.79
CA THR A 340 -1.08 -11.05 -15.68
C THR A 340 -0.36 -12.39 -15.63
N GLY A 341 -0.67 -13.25 -14.66
CA GLY A 341 0.03 -14.51 -14.41
C GLY A 341 1.42 -14.31 -13.79
N GLY A 342 1.69 -13.13 -13.19
CA GLY A 342 2.93 -12.85 -12.48
C GLY A 342 3.06 -13.70 -11.22
N ARG A 343 4.31 -14.02 -10.85
CA ARG A 343 4.60 -14.83 -9.66
C ARG A 343 4.84 -13.99 -8.42
N TYR A 344 5.72 -13.00 -8.51
CA TYR A 344 6.14 -12.21 -7.36
C TYR A 344 5.71 -10.75 -7.46
N GLY A 345 5.04 -10.28 -6.41
CA GLY A 345 4.76 -8.87 -6.19
C GLY A 345 5.49 -8.37 -4.95
N LEU A 346 6.14 -7.23 -5.08
CA LEU A 346 6.81 -6.55 -3.97
C LEU A 346 6.14 -5.21 -3.72
N GLU A 347 5.69 -5.03 -2.48
CA GLU A 347 5.17 -3.76 -1.98
C GLU A 347 6.20 -3.09 -1.09
N ALA A 348 6.38 -1.77 -1.24
CA ALA A 348 7.27 -0.98 -0.38
C ALA A 348 6.66 0.38 -0.05
N ILE A 349 6.75 0.76 1.22
CA ILE A 349 6.18 2.01 1.76
C ILE A 349 7.26 2.74 2.56
N ALA A 350 7.48 4.01 2.20
CA ALA A 350 8.24 4.93 3.03
C ALA A 350 7.37 5.41 4.21
N LEU A 351 7.93 5.39 5.41
CA LEU A 351 7.28 5.79 6.65
C LEU A 351 7.92 7.09 7.15
N GLY A 352 7.48 8.21 6.59
CA GLY A 352 8.19 9.48 6.78
C GLY A 352 9.52 9.48 6.02
N HIS A 353 10.58 10.06 6.63
CA HIS A 353 11.87 10.26 5.98
C HIS A 353 12.96 9.27 6.41
N ASP A 354 12.73 8.53 7.50
CA ASP A 354 13.79 7.83 8.24
C ASP A 354 13.62 6.30 8.29
N HIS A 355 12.49 5.75 7.86
CA HIS A 355 12.30 4.30 7.82
C HIS A 355 11.28 3.86 6.77
N GLY A 356 11.19 2.54 6.57
CA GLY A 356 10.25 1.94 5.63
C GLY A 356 9.88 0.51 6.00
N ILE A 357 8.89 0.01 5.30
CA ILE A 357 8.40 -1.36 5.38
C ILE A 357 8.23 -1.92 3.96
N ALA A 358 8.54 -3.20 3.77
CA ALA A 358 8.35 -3.89 2.51
C ALA A 358 7.84 -5.31 2.76
N ALA A 359 7.05 -5.82 1.83
CA ALA A 359 6.55 -7.19 1.82
C ALA A 359 6.65 -7.79 0.42
N LEU A 360 6.94 -9.09 0.37
CA LEU A 360 6.98 -9.92 -0.83
C LEU A 360 5.82 -10.90 -0.78
N PHE A 361 5.05 -10.94 -1.86
CA PHE A 361 3.93 -11.84 -2.04
C PHE A 361 4.21 -12.77 -3.22
N GLU A 362 3.88 -14.04 -3.05
CA GLU A 362 3.93 -15.05 -4.11
C GLU A 362 2.51 -15.41 -4.53
N SER A 363 2.19 -15.27 -5.81
CA SER A 363 0.89 -15.66 -6.38
C SER A 363 0.58 -17.13 -6.09
N ALA A 364 -0.66 -17.44 -5.73
CA ALA A 364 -1.09 -18.82 -5.51
C ALA A 364 -1.28 -19.61 -6.83
N GLU A 365 -1.43 -18.89 -7.95
CA GLU A 365 -1.60 -19.48 -9.31
C GLU A 365 -0.28 -19.65 -10.05
N ALA A 366 0.86 -19.23 -9.45
CA ALA A 366 2.15 -19.38 -10.11
C ALA A 366 2.50 -20.88 -10.27
N ASP A 367 2.81 -21.30 -11.49
CA ASP A 367 3.31 -22.65 -11.75
C ASP A 367 4.55 -22.92 -10.88
N GLU A 368 4.68 -24.18 -10.38
CA GLU A 368 5.87 -24.61 -9.66
C GLU A 368 7.14 -24.32 -10.47
N PRO A 369 8.21 -23.83 -9.84
CA PRO A 369 9.40 -23.42 -10.58
C PRO A 369 10.00 -24.63 -11.31
N THR A 370 10.13 -24.52 -12.62
CA THR A 370 11.15 -25.28 -13.35
C THR A 370 12.51 -24.85 -12.77
N GLU A 371 13.09 -25.71 -11.91
CA GLU A 371 14.37 -25.60 -11.21
C GLU A 371 15.02 -24.21 -11.15
N ALA A 372 15.06 -23.63 -9.96
CA ALA A 372 15.76 -22.38 -9.68
C ALA A 372 17.24 -22.49 -10.11
N PRO A 373 17.79 -21.48 -10.83
CA PRO A 373 19.22 -21.38 -11.03
C PRO A 373 19.90 -21.12 -9.68
N ARG A 374 20.62 -22.09 -9.15
CA ARG A 374 21.44 -21.94 -7.95
C ARG A 374 22.58 -20.96 -8.24
N GLY A 375 22.55 -19.82 -7.61
CA GLY A 375 23.75 -19.06 -7.27
C GLY A 375 24.09 -17.85 -8.11
N ALA A 376 23.52 -16.72 -7.79
CA ALA A 376 24.22 -15.43 -7.93
C ALA A 376 24.49 -14.89 -6.53
N ARG A 377 25.75 -14.89 -6.09
CA ARG A 377 26.18 -14.22 -4.87
C ARG A 377 26.13 -12.73 -5.12
N PHE A 378 25.35 -12.02 -4.34
CA PHE A 378 25.40 -10.56 -4.28
C PHE A 378 26.84 -10.11 -3.96
N HIS A 379 27.44 -9.38 -4.87
CA HIS A 379 28.55 -8.50 -4.53
C HIS A 379 27.93 -7.27 -3.89
N GLY A 380 28.06 -7.17 -2.59
CA GLY A 380 27.63 -6.00 -1.84
C GLY A 380 28.18 -4.74 -2.49
N SER A 381 27.31 -3.77 -2.78
CA SER A 381 27.70 -2.46 -3.25
C SER A 381 28.70 -1.90 -2.22
N ARG A 382 29.94 -1.69 -2.69
CA ARG A 382 30.94 -0.97 -1.93
C ARG A 382 30.38 0.42 -1.66
N THR A 383 30.08 0.73 -0.41
CA THR A 383 29.91 2.10 0.05
C THR A 383 31.06 2.93 -0.51
N ARG A 384 30.77 3.80 -1.46
CA ARG A 384 31.71 4.81 -1.92
C ARG A 384 32.02 5.70 -0.73
N LYS A 385 33.22 5.52 -0.14
CA LYS A 385 33.76 6.49 0.81
C LYS A 385 33.83 7.85 0.12
N LEU A 386 32.97 8.76 0.56
CA LEU A 386 33.04 10.18 0.18
C LEU A 386 34.44 10.73 0.51
N GLY A 387 35.16 11.07 -0.54
CA GLY A 387 36.44 11.76 -0.41
C GLY A 387 36.22 13.11 0.27
N ARG A 388 36.91 13.32 1.38
CA ARG A 388 37.01 14.62 2.05
C ARG A 388 37.60 15.62 1.08
N HIS A 389 36.79 16.52 0.50
CA HIS A 389 37.34 17.74 -0.06
C HIS A 389 37.75 18.66 1.08
N ARG A 390 39.06 18.75 1.32
CA ARG A 390 39.65 19.82 2.12
C ARG A 390 39.51 21.11 1.30
N ALA A 391 38.86 22.11 1.91
CA ALA A 391 38.96 23.48 1.47
C ALA A 391 40.38 23.96 1.65
N GLY A 392 40.99 24.48 0.60
CA GLY A 392 42.13 25.38 0.60
C GLY A 392 41.66 26.82 0.40
#